data_8deb967a3cee4e228e19a13e2b7f82cf
#
_entry.id   8deb967a3cee4e228e19a13e2b7f82cf
#
_cell.length_a   1.000
_cell.length_b   1.000
_cell.length_c   1.000
_cell.angle_alpha   90.00
_cell.angle_beta   90.00
_cell.angle_gamma   90.00
#
_symmetry.space_group_name_H-M   'P 1'
#
loop_
_entity.id
_entity.type
_entity.pdbx_description
1 polymer ?
#
loop_
_entity_poly.entity_id
_entity_poly.type
_entity_poly.pdbx_seq_one_letter_code
_entity_poly.pdbx_strand_id
1 'polypeptide(L)'
;MTNFNGITPKAIELLSENRFNDSKAFYEEHKEELKQLATIPMRQIVLDLAEMMTELDDKMYTDPVYTVSRIRRDTRRSKSKMMYRENLWLMLRRHKKQYPCAPFFWFEFSPVCYTMGLGFFVQKPAQFDELRKVILAHPRKWTRAVKQAEDAGMHFACYNSYKKDRMPDAPKALQPYLNAKDMSFSYTGWNLERIGSTALIDELKAGFAAAFPLYKIFIV
;
A
#
# COMPACT_ATOMS: atom_id res chain seq x y z
N MET A 1 -5.68 19.53 13.27
CA MET A 1 -4.71 20.10 12.29
C MET A 1 -3.93 18.95 11.70
N THR A 2 -3.70 18.93 10.38
CA THR A 2 -2.85 17.91 9.74
C THR A 2 -1.38 18.27 9.95
N ASN A 3 -0.54 17.23 10.14
CA ASN A 3 0.92 17.38 10.20
C ASN A 3 1.53 17.46 8.80
N PHE A 4 0.89 16.81 7.83
CA PHE A 4 1.33 16.75 6.44
C PHE A 4 1.02 18.04 5.69
N ASN A 5 2.01 18.58 4.97
CA ASN A 5 1.92 19.84 4.22
C ASN A 5 2.14 19.65 2.71
N GLY A 6 2.24 18.43 2.23
CA GLY A 6 2.47 18.10 0.82
C GLY A 6 3.86 17.55 0.53
N ILE A 7 3.95 16.80 -0.58
CA ILE A 7 5.19 16.35 -1.21
C ILE A 7 5.46 17.29 -2.38
N THR A 8 6.54 18.04 -2.31
CA THR A 8 6.84 19.06 -3.31
C THR A 8 7.43 18.47 -4.60
N PRO A 9 7.30 19.14 -5.77
CA PRO A 9 8.01 18.73 -6.99
C PRO A 9 9.52 18.58 -6.76
N LYS A 10 10.13 19.47 -5.98
CA LYS A 10 11.55 19.38 -5.63
C LYS A 10 11.92 18.08 -4.91
N ALA A 11 11.02 17.54 -4.08
CA ALA A 11 11.26 16.24 -3.43
C ALA A 11 11.35 15.10 -4.45
N ILE A 12 10.48 15.14 -5.47
CA ILE A 12 10.43 14.14 -6.56
C ILE A 12 11.67 14.26 -7.43
N GLU A 13 12.06 15.48 -7.81
CA GLU A 13 13.27 15.76 -8.59
C GLU A 13 14.51 15.24 -7.87
N LEU A 14 14.69 15.60 -6.60
CA LEU A 14 15.86 15.21 -5.82
C LEU A 14 15.94 13.68 -5.61
N LEU A 15 14.79 12.99 -5.43
CA LEU A 15 14.76 11.53 -5.39
C LEU A 15 15.19 10.92 -6.73
N SER A 16 14.76 11.51 -7.86
CA SER A 16 15.11 11.06 -9.21
C SER A 16 16.59 11.28 -9.48
N GLU A 17 17.15 12.45 -9.11
CA GLU A 17 18.57 12.74 -9.22
C GLU A 17 19.43 11.79 -8.37
N ASN A 18 19.02 11.55 -7.12
CA ASN A 18 19.69 10.61 -6.24
C ASN A 18 19.67 9.18 -6.81
N ARG A 19 18.57 8.79 -7.44
CA ARG A 19 18.43 7.51 -8.14
C ARG A 19 19.28 7.45 -9.40
N PHE A 20 19.35 8.52 -10.18
CA PHE A 20 20.15 8.62 -11.41
C PHE A 20 21.65 8.56 -11.11
N ASN A 21 22.12 9.33 -10.15
CA ASN A 21 23.52 9.33 -9.72
C ASN A 21 23.93 8.00 -9.07
N ASP A 22 23.04 7.38 -8.32
CA ASP A 22 23.22 6.11 -7.58
C ASP A 22 24.56 6.04 -6.82
N SER A 23 25.02 7.15 -6.27
CA SER A 23 26.31 7.27 -5.61
C SER A 23 26.15 7.58 -4.11
N LYS A 24 27.07 6.99 -3.30
CA LYS A 24 27.08 7.26 -1.85
C LYS A 24 27.45 8.73 -1.58
N ALA A 25 28.33 9.31 -2.38
CA ALA A 25 28.76 10.70 -2.22
C ALA A 25 27.58 11.66 -2.40
N PHE A 26 26.83 11.53 -3.51
CA PHE A 26 25.65 12.33 -3.77
C PHE A 26 24.59 12.17 -2.66
N TYR A 27 24.35 10.94 -2.22
CA TYR A 27 23.37 10.70 -1.15
C TYR A 27 23.78 11.34 0.19
N GLU A 28 25.05 11.24 0.60
CA GLU A 28 25.50 11.84 1.87
C GLU A 28 25.46 13.38 1.80
N GLU A 29 25.76 13.97 0.65
CA GLU A 29 25.66 15.41 0.40
C GLU A 29 24.22 15.91 0.54
N HIS A 30 23.23 15.19 -0.02
CA HIS A 30 21.82 15.60 -0.06
C HIS A 30 20.95 14.92 1.01
N LYS A 31 21.51 14.15 1.91
CA LYS A 31 20.82 13.29 2.85
C LYS A 31 19.81 14.03 3.75
N GLU A 32 20.21 15.17 4.30
CA GLU A 32 19.33 15.93 5.16
C GLU A 32 18.19 16.57 4.34
N GLU A 33 18.47 17.06 3.15
CA GLU A 33 17.47 17.62 2.25
C GLU A 33 16.45 16.54 1.81
N LEU A 34 16.93 15.36 1.40
CA LEU A 34 16.08 14.20 1.09
C LEU A 34 15.20 13.78 2.28
N LYS A 35 15.74 13.86 3.49
CA LYS A 35 14.97 13.54 4.70
C LYS A 35 13.88 14.59 4.93
N GLN A 36 14.19 15.89 4.83
CA GLN A 36 13.24 16.97 5.04
C GLN A 36 12.14 16.98 3.98
N LEU A 37 12.51 16.85 2.70
CA LEU A 37 11.58 16.98 1.58
C LEU A 37 10.76 15.71 1.29
N ALA A 38 11.27 14.52 1.61
CA ALA A 38 10.61 13.27 1.25
C ALA A 38 10.27 12.38 2.46
N THR A 39 11.26 12.08 3.34
CA THR A 39 11.02 11.13 4.44
C THR A 39 10.09 11.70 5.51
N ILE A 40 10.28 12.96 5.90
CA ILE A 40 9.44 13.62 6.93
C ILE A 40 7.99 13.75 6.47
N PRO A 41 7.66 14.26 5.25
CA PRO A 41 6.29 14.28 4.78
C PRO A 41 5.62 12.90 4.78
N MET A 42 6.30 11.84 4.36
CA MET A 42 5.77 10.48 4.42
C MET A 42 5.47 10.03 5.86
N ARG A 43 6.29 10.42 6.84
CA ARG A 43 6.05 10.14 8.26
C ARG A 43 4.87 10.95 8.82
N GLN A 44 4.69 12.19 8.36
CA GLN A 44 3.54 13.03 8.71
C GLN A 44 2.23 12.41 8.23
N ILE A 45 2.20 11.82 7.03
CA ILE A 45 1.03 11.05 6.55
C ILE A 45 0.68 9.93 7.54
N VAL A 46 1.67 9.18 8.02
CA VAL A 46 1.43 8.10 9.01
C VAL A 46 0.81 8.64 10.28
N LEU A 47 1.32 9.78 10.80
CA LEU A 47 0.78 10.43 12.00
C LEU A 47 -0.68 10.88 11.80
N ASP A 48 -0.99 11.46 10.64
CA ASP A 48 -2.33 11.96 10.32
C ASP A 48 -3.36 10.82 10.08
N LEU A 49 -2.88 9.62 9.74
CA LEU A 49 -3.70 8.43 9.57
C LEU A 49 -3.79 7.57 10.83
N ALA A 50 -2.89 7.75 11.81
CA ALA A 50 -2.70 6.82 12.93
C ALA A 50 -3.97 6.59 13.76
N GLU A 51 -4.69 7.66 14.13
CA GLU A 51 -5.92 7.59 14.92
C GLU A 51 -6.96 6.73 14.19
N MET A 52 -7.33 7.10 12.95
CA MET A 52 -8.29 6.35 12.15
C MET A 52 -7.88 4.88 11.98
N MET A 53 -6.61 4.61 11.72
CA MET A 53 -6.13 3.25 11.48
C MET A 53 -6.17 2.39 12.74
N THR A 54 -5.91 2.96 13.92
CA THR A 54 -6.03 2.25 15.21
C THR A 54 -7.48 2.06 15.64
N GLU A 55 -8.39 2.97 15.29
CA GLU A 55 -9.84 2.77 15.46
C GLU A 55 -10.37 1.63 14.59
N LEU A 56 -9.85 1.50 13.36
CA LEU A 56 -10.21 0.43 12.45
C LEU A 56 -9.70 -0.95 12.93
N ASP A 57 -8.49 -1.00 13.46
CA ASP A 57 -7.86 -2.21 14.03
C ASP A 57 -6.89 -1.80 15.14
N ASP A 58 -7.18 -2.14 16.39
CA ASP A 58 -6.39 -1.85 17.58
C ASP A 58 -4.96 -2.46 17.56
N LYS A 59 -4.73 -3.43 16.66
CA LYS A 59 -3.43 -4.06 16.41
C LYS A 59 -2.65 -3.43 15.25
N MET A 60 -3.18 -2.35 14.66
CA MET A 60 -2.50 -1.65 13.58
C MET A 60 -1.22 -0.99 14.09
N TYR A 61 -0.12 -1.23 13.39
CA TYR A 61 1.18 -0.66 13.73
C TYR A 61 1.39 0.63 12.94
N THR A 62 1.48 1.74 13.64
CA THR A 62 1.48 3.10 13.07
C THR A 62 2.73 3.90 13.43
N ASP A 63 3.85 3.23 13.81
CA ASP A 63 5.12 3.92 14.06
C ASP A 63 5.71 4.47 12.75
N PRO A 64 5.87 5.81 12.61
CA PRO A 64 6.31 6.42 11.35
C PRO A 64 7.73 6.01 10.92
N VAL A 65 8.58 5.60 11.86
CA VAL A 65 9.97 5.20 11.56
C VAL A 65 10.01 3.84 10.88
N TYR A 66 9.11 2.93 11.27
CA TYR A 66 9.10 1.56 10.78
C TYR A 66 8.12 1.31 9.62
N THR A 67 7.11 2.18 9.47
CA THR A 67 6.09 2.05 8.44
C THR A 67 6.51 2.68 7.11
N VAL A 68 7.39 3.69 7.14
CA VAL A 68 7.89 4.37 5.94
C VAL A 68 9.14 3.69 5.39
N SER A 69 9.20 3.52 4.08
CA SER A 69 10.35 2.95 3.37
C SER A 69 11.59 3.86 3.50
N ARG A 70 12.76 3.23 3.46
CA ARG A 70 14.04 3.96 3.37
C ARG A 70 14.36 4.31 1.92
N ILE A 71 14.98 5.44 1.66
CA ILE A 71 15.48 5.85 0.34
C ILE A 71 16.54 4.84 -0.14
N ARG A 72 17.45 4.43 0.75
CA ARG A 72 18.43 3.39 0.44
C ARG A 72 17.78 2.01 0.42
N ARG A 73 18.02 1.26 -0.66
CA ARG A 73 17.51 -0.10 -0.86
C ARG A 73 18.36 -1.14 -0.12
N ASP A 74 17.70 -2.23 0.27
CA ASP A 74 18.40 -3.47 0.59
C ASP A 74 18.61 -4.27 -0.71
N THR A 75 19.83 -4.26 -1.23
CA THR A 75 20.16 -4.88 -2.51
C THR A 75 20.69 -6.31 -2.38
N ARG A 76 20.80 -6.84 -1.16
CA ARG A 76 21.38 -8.18 -0.92
C ARG A 76 20.69 -9.28 -1.70
N ARG A 77 19.35 -9.23 -1.80
CA ARG A 77 18.51 -10.22 -2.50
C ARG A 77 17.87 -9.67 -3.78
N SER A 78 18.29 -8.50 -4.26
CA SER A 78 17.74 -7.85 -5.45
C SER A 78 18.56 -8.17 -6.68
N LYS A 79 17.90 -8.40 -7.84
CA LYS A 79 18.56 -8.50 -9.14
C LYS A 79 19.24 -7.17 -9.52
N SER A 80 18.52 -6.06 -9.35
CA SER A 80 19.09 -4.72 -9.54
C SER A 80 19.94 -4.34 -8.34
N LYS A 81 21.16 -3.89 -8.58
CA LYS A 81 22.10 -3.44 -7.54
C LYS A 81 22.08 -1.94 -7.30
N MET A 82 21.19 -1.20 -7.97
CA MET A 82 20.98 0.22 -7.70
C MET A 82 20.67 0.46 -6.23
N MET A 83 21.41 1.37 -5.60
CA MET A 83 21.41 1.57 -4.14
C MET A 83 20.22 2.41 -3.66
N TYR A 84 19.71 3.30 -4.49
CA TYR A 84 18.69 4.27 -4.08
C TYR A 84 17.39 4.10 -4.84
N ARG A 85 16.31 4.64 -4.28
CA ARG A 85 14.95 4.65 -4.83
C ARG A 85 14.60 6.04 -5.34
N GLU A 86 13.75 6.09 -6.35
CA GLU A 86 13.03 7.29 -6.76
C GLU A 86 11.60 7.31 -6.24
N ASN A 87 11.13 6.20 -5.65
CA ASN A 87 9.81 6.03 -5.05
C ASN A 87 9.92 5.84 -3.54
N LEU A 88 8.94 6.33 -2.80
CA LEU A 88 8.78 6.06 -1.38
C LEU A 88 7.38 5.54 -1.12
N TRP A 89 7.27 4.60 -0.17
CA TRP A 89 6.00 4.07 0.28
C TRP A 89 5.89 4.04 1.79
N LEU A 90 4.68 4.01 2.29
CA LEU A 90 4.34 3.62 3.66
C LEU A 90 3.45 2.38 3.64
N MET A 91 3.51 1.59 4.71
CA MET A 91 2.65 0.43 4.93
C MET A 91 2.07 0.47 6.33
N LEU A 92 0.75 0.46 6.44
CA LEU A 92 0.00 0.36 7.68
C LEU A 92 -0.58 -1.06 7.79
N ARG A 93 -0.10 -1.82 8.78
CA ARG A 93 -0.44 -3.24 8.97
C ARG A 93 -0.24 -3.64 10.42
N ARG A 94 -0.77 -4.79 10.80
CA ARG A 94 -0.42 -5.42 12.08
C ARG A 94 1.08 -5.71 12.14
N HIS A 95 1.67 -5.71 13.33
CA HIS A 95 3.12 -5.85 13.51
C HIS A 95 3.66 -7.15 12.85
N LYS A 96 4.63 -7.00 11.93
CA LYS A 96 5.12 -8.06 11.04
C LYS A 96 5.61 -9.33 11.76
N LYS A 97 6.23 -9.19 12.95
CA LYS A 97 6.75 -10.37 13.67
C LYS A 97 5.62 -11.24 14.24
N GLN A 98 4.52 -10.62 14.66
CA GLN A 98 3.37 -11.32 15.23
C GLN A 98 2.37 -11.78 14.14
N TYR A 99 2.23 -10.98 13.08
CA TYR A 99 1.27 -11.19 12.00
C TYR A 99 1.95 -11.14 10.62
N PRO A 100 2.80 -12.11 10.27
CA PRO A 100 3.64 -12.04 9.07
C PRO A 100 2.85 -12.01 7.76
N CYS A 101 1.66 -12.59 7.75
CA CYS A 101 0.77 -12.67 6.59
C CYS A 101 -0.41 -11.69 6.65
N ALA A 102 -0.43 -10.74 7.58
CA ALA A 102 -1.52 -9.77 7.66
C ALA A 102 -1.58 -8.92 6.39
N PRO A 103 -2.80 -8.55 5.95
CA PRO A 103 -2.97 -7.56 4.90
C PRO A 103 -2.43 -6.21 5.36
N PHE A 104 -2.19 -5.32 4.43
CA PHE A 104 -1.71 -3.98 4.71
C PHE A 104 -2.39 -2.96 3.80
N PHE A 105 -2.59 -1.76 4.34
CA PHE A 105 -2.84 -0.57 3.55
C PHE A 105 -1.51 0.07 3.15
N TRP A 106 -1.45 0.64 1.96
CA TRP A 106 -0.25 1.35 1.51
C TRP A 106 -0.59 2.65 0.80
N PHE A 107 0.36 3.55 0.84
CA PHE A 107 0.48 4.67 -0.08
C PHE A 107 1.91 4.68 -0.61
N GLU A 108 2.06 4.93 -1.89
CA GLU A 108 3.34 5.04 -2.58
C GLU A 108 3.27 6.19 -3.59
N PHE A 109 4.35 6.95 -3.71
CA PHE A 109 4.54 7.87 -4.81
C PHE A 109 5.85 7.62 -5.54
N SER A 110 5.88 7.98 -6.83
CA SER A 110 7.00 7.92 -7.74
C SER A 110 7.02 9.19 -8.61
N PRO A 111 8.03 9.39 -9.47
CA PRO A 111 8.04 10.52 -10.43
C PRO A 111 6.89 10.50 -11.45
N VAL A 112 6.19 9.40 -11.58
CA VAL A 112 5.17 9.19 -12.62
C VAL A 112 3.75 9.21 -12.05
N CYS A 113 3.53 8.58 -10.88
CA CYS A 113 2.21 8.41 -10.30
C CYS A 113 2.30 8.22 -8.79
N TYR A 114 1.14 8.27 -8.14
CA TYR A 114 1.00 7.76 -6.79
C TYR A 114 -0.05 6.64 -6.75
N THR A 115 0.08 5.73 -5.80
CA THR A 115 -0.85 4.63 -5.61
C THR A 115 -1.23 4.50 -4.15
N MET A 116 -2.45 4.07 -3.89
CA MET A 116 -2.89 3.64 -2.56
C MET A 116 -3.70 2.37 -2.67
N GLY A 117 -3.77 1.58 -1.62
CA GLY A 117 -4.56 0.36 -1.68
C GLY A 117 -4.51 -0.49 -0.43
N LEU A 118 -5.11 -1.67 -0.58
CA LEU A 118 -5.17 -2.75 0.39
C LEU A 118 -4.78 -4.06 -0.28
N GLY A 119 -3.89 -4.85 0.35
CA GLY A 119 -3.48 -6.14 -0.20
C GLY A 119 -2.56 -6.93 0.72
N PHE A 120 -1.85 -7.91 0.13
CA PHE A 120 -0.93 -8.79 0.84
C PHE A 120 0.48 -8.69 0.25
N PHE A 121 1.50 -8.65 1.12
CA PHE A 121 2.90 -8.72 0.71
C PHE A 121 3.45 -10.15 0.76
N VAL A 122 3.12 -10.88 1.81
CA VAL A 122 3.47 -12.29 1.99
C VAL A 122 2.17 -13.08 2.15
N GLN A 123 2.06 -14.14 1.39
CA GLN A 123 0.86 -14.97 1.36
C GLN A 123 1.26 -16.42 1.56
N LYS A 124 0.46 -17.13 2.34
CA LYS A 124 0.55 -18.57 2.45
C LYS A 124 -0.63 -19.20 1.71
N PRO A 125 -0.44 -20.27 0.93
CA PRO A 125 -1.55 -20.93 0.23
C PRO A 125 -2.74 -21.25 1.14
N ALA A 126 -2.47 -21.75 2.35
CA ALA A 126 -3.50 -22.05 3.34
C ALA A 126 -4.35 -20.83 3.74
N GLN A 127 -3.74 -19.64 3.86
CA GLN A 127 -4.48 -18.42 4.15
C GLN A 127 -5.44 -18.06 3.02
N PHE A 128 -5.01 -18.22 1.76
CA PHE A 128 -5.87 -17.99 0.61
C PHE A 128 -6.97 -19.05 0.48
N ASP A 129 -6.72 -20.29 0.91
CA ASP A 129 -7.76 -21.32 0.95
C ASP A 129 -8.83 -20.97 2.00
N GLU A 130 -8.46 -20.44 3.17
CA GLU A 130 -9.43 -19.92 4.15
C GLU A 130 -10.20 -18.71 3.61
N LEU A 131 -9.51 -17.76 2.97
CA LEU A 131 -10.17 -16.62 2.34
C LEU A 131 -11.21 -17.05 1.29
N ARG A 132 -10.90 -18.05 0.45
CA ARG A 132 -11.84 -18.63 -0.52
C ARG A 132 -13.08 -19.19 0.16
N LYS A 133 -12.92 -19.91 1.29
CA LYS A 133 -14.04 -20.43 2.07
C LYS A 133 -14.95 -19.29 2.57
N VAL A 134 -14.34 -18.20 3.08
CA VAL A 134 -15.10 -17.03 3.55
C VAL A 134 -15.84 -16.34 2.41
N ILE A 135 -15.23 -16.18 1.23
CA ILE A 135 -15.86 -15.59 0.04
C ILE A 135 -17.09 -16.42 -0.38
N LEU A 136 -16.95 -17.76 -0.39
CA LEU A 136 -18.04 -18.67 -0.76
C LEU A 136 -19.15 -18.74 0.29
N ALA A 137 -18.79 -18.72 1.57
CA ALA A 137 -19.78 -18.72 2.65
C ALA A 137 -20.57 -17.40 2.73
N HIS A 138 -19.96 -16.28 2.34
CA HIS A 138 -20.55 -14.96 2.45
C HIS A 138 -20.44 -14.12 1.17
N PRO A 139 -20.97 -14.62 0.01
CA PRO A 139 -20.75 -13.97 -1.29
C PRO A 139 -21.34 -12.56 -1.36
N ARG A 140 -22.50 -12.33 -0.73
CA ARG A 140 -23.10 -10.98 -0.69
C ARG A 140 -22.27 -9.99 0.13
N LYS A 141 -21.68 -10.43 1.25
CA LYS A 141 -20.78 -9.59 2.07
C LYS A 141 -19.52 -9.24 1.28
N TRP A 142 -18.94 -10.23 0.59
CA TRP A 142 -17.79 -10.04 -0.30
C TRP A 142 -18.10 -9.02 -1.40
N THR A 143 -19.14 -9.26 -2.20
CA THR A 143 -19.53 -8.38 -3.33
C THR A 143 -19.81 -6.95 -2.88
N ARG A 144 -20.45 -6.76 -1.70
CA ARG A 144 -20.69 -5.43 -1.14
C ARG A 144 -19.36 -4.73 -0.77
N ALA A 145 -18.42 -5.46 -0.14
CA ALA A 145 -17.13 -4.91 0.24
C ALA A 145 -16.28 -4.55 -0.99
N VAL A 146 -16.29 -5.40 -2.02
CA VAL A 146 -15.64 -5.10 -3.31
C VAL A 146 -16.25 -3.85 -3.94
N LYS A 147 -17.57 -3.80 -4.07
CA LYS A 147 -18.24 -2.64 -4.66
C LYS A 147 -17.92 -1.34 -3.91
N GLN A 148 -17.89 -1.37 -2.59
CA GLN A 148 -17.53 -0.17 -1.80
C GLN A 148 -16.11 0.31 -2.08
N ALA A 149 -15.13 -0.58 -2.25
CA ALA A 149 -13.78 -0.24 -2.63
C ALA A 149 -13.72 0.30 -4.08
N GLU A 150 -14.44 -0.33 -5.01
CA GLU A 150 -14.51 0.10 -6.41
C GLU A 150 -15.18 1.46 -6.59
N ASP A 151 -16.25 1.75 -5.83
CA ASP A 151 -16.91 3.05 -5.82
C ASP A 151 -15.97 4.18 -5.31
N ALA A 152 -14.94 3.82 -4.53
CA ALA A 152 -13.86 4.72 -4.12
C ALA A 152 -12.65 4.69 -5.08
N GLY A 153 -12.77 4.06 -6.25
CA GLY A 153 -11.74 4.01 -7.27
C GLY A 153 -10.67 2.93 -7.06
N MET A 154 -10.78 2.08 -6.04
CA MET A 154 -9.85 0.98 -5.81
C MET A 154 -10.30 -0.27 -6.57
N HIS A 155 -9.56 -0.66 -7.60
CA HIS A 155 -9.87 -1.81 -8.42
C HIS A 155 -9.08 -3.05 -8.01
N PHE A 156 -9.73 -4.21 -8.19
CA PHE A 156 -9.08 -5.50 -7.97
C PHE A 156 -7.90 -5.69 -8.92
N ALA A 157 -6.78 -6.13 -8.38
CA ALA A 157 -5.59 -6.53 -9.11
C ALA A 157 -5.05 -7.86 -8.61
N CYS A 158 -4.62 -8.70 -9.54
CA CYS A 158 -4.02 -10.00 -9.30
C CYS A 158 -2.92 -10.24 -10.33
N TYR A 159 -1.68 -10.47 -9.88
CA TYR A 159 -0.55 -10.73 -10.77
C TYR A 159 -0.41 -12.21 -11.10
N ASN A 160 -0.85 -13.09 -10.20
CA ASN A 160 -0.73 -14.53 -10.35
C ASN A 160 -2.07 -15.21 -10.04
N SER A 161 -2.56 -16.00 -10.98
CA SER A 161 -3.78 -16.79 -10.82
C SER A 161 -3.55 -18.27 -11.14
N TYR A 162 -4.47 -19.12 -10.73
CA TYR A 162 -4.51 -20.51 -11.17
C TYR A 162 -5.02 -20.57 -12.61
N LYS A 163 -4.39 -21.41 -13.44
CA LYS A 163 -4.80 -21.61 -14.85
C LYS A 163 -6.13 -22.40 -14.97
N LYS A 164 -6.42 -23.25 -13.98
CA LYS A 164 -7.67 -24.01 -13.90
C LYS A 164 -8.48 -23.49 -12.73
N ASP A 165 -9.80 -23.40 -12.90
CA ASP A 165 -10.69 -22.98 -11.83
C ASP A 165 -10.53 -23.87 -10.61
N ARG A 166 -10.24 -23.25 -9.48
CA ARG A 166 -10.10 -23.95 -8.19
C ARG A 166 -11.45 -24.44 -7.66
N MET A 167 -12.52 -23.75 -8.03
CA MET A 167 -13.89 -24.01 -7.59
C MET A 167 -14.84 -23.82 -8.77
N PRO A 168 -14.87 -24.77 -9.74
CA PRO A 168 -15.57 -24.60 -11.01
C PRO A 168 -17.10 -24.41 -10.84
N ASP A 169 -17.67 -24.96 -9.76
CA ASP A 169 -19.11 -24.84 -9.49
C ASP A 169 -19.50 -23.51 -8.82
N ALA A 170 -18.52 -22.68 -8.46
CA ALA A 170 -18.77 -21.37 -7.85
C ALA A 170 -19.28 -20.35 -8.89
N PRO A 171 -20.07 -19.34 -8.47
CA PRO A 171 -20.57 -18.30 -9.36
C PRO A 171 -19.45 -17.64 -10.18
N LYS A 172 -19.68 -17.44 -11.48
CA LYS A 172 -18.70 -16.84 -12.41
C LYS A 172 -18.15 -15.49 -11.93
N ALA A 173 -19.00 -14.67 -11.30
CA ALA A 173 -18.59 -13.38 -10.76
C ALA A 173 -17.54 -13.47 -9.62
N LEU A 174 -17.41 -14.61 -8.97
CA LEU A 174 -16.43 -14.83 -7.90
C LEU A 174 -15.13 -15.47 -8.41
N GLN A 175 -15.12 -16.05 -9.62
CA GLN A 175 -13.97 -16.78 -10.16
C GLN A 175 -12.66 -15.97 -10.17
N PRO A 176 -12.64 -14.67 -10.52
CA PRO A 176 -11.41 -13.88 -10.47
C PRO A 176 -10.74 -13.90 -9.09
N TYR A 177 -11.53 -13.82 -8.02
CA TYR A 177 -11.03 -13.81 -6.63
C TYR A 177 -10.66 -15.21 -6.15
N LEU A 178 -11.44 -16.23 -6.53
CA LEU A 178 -11.22 -17.63 -6.14
C LEU A 178 -9.98 -18.22 -6.82
N ASN A 179 -9.64 -17.76 -8.02
CA ASN A 179 -8.46 -18.20 -8.77
C ASN A 179 -7.20 -17.39 -8.46
N ALA A 180 -7.31 -16.29 -7.71
CA ALA A 180 -6.18 -15.46 -7.35
C ALA A 180 -5.19 -16.20 -6.44
N LYS A 181 -3.89 -16.01 -6.66
CA LYS A 181 -2.78 -16.41 -5.79
C LYS A 181 -2.20 -15.23 -5.02
N ASP A 182 -2.45 -14.04 -5.50
CA ASP A 182 -2.23 -12.75 -4.84
C ASP A 182 -3.45 -11.86 -5.07
N MET A 183 -3.66 -10.89 -4.19
CA MET A 183 -4.85 -10.05 -4.25
C MET A 183 -4.55 -8.68 -3.67
N SER A 184 -4.92 -7.67 -4.42
CA SER A 184 -4.94 -6.30 -3.95
C SER A 184 -6.11 -5.53 -4.55
N PHE A 185 -6.48 -4.45 -3.88
CA PHE A 185 -7.40 -3.43 -4.37
C PHE A 185 -6.66 -2.11 -4.32
N SER A 186 -6.50 -1.44 -5.45
CA SER A 186 -5.66 -0.25 -5.54
C SER A 186 -6.24 0.81 -6.47
N TYR A 187 -5.90 2.05 -6.13
CA TYR A 187 -6.11 3.23 -6.93
C TYR A 187 -4.76 3.77 -7.41
N THR A 188 -4.70 4.29 -8.63
CA THR A 188 -3.53 4.98 -9.19
C THR A 188 -3.92 6.37 -9.63
N GLY A 189 -3.31 7.39 -9.03
CA GLY A 189 -3.43 8.78 -9.41
C GLY A 189 -2.26 9.24 -10.28
N TRP A 190 -2.55 9.83 -11.42
CA TRP A 190 -1.56 10.31 -12.39
C TRP A 190 -1.27 11.81 -12.26
N ASN A 191 -2.11 12.54 -11.53
CA ASN A 191 -1.87 13.96 -11.26
C ASN A 191 -1.10 14.12 -9.94
N LEU A 192 0.22 14.35 -10.03
CA LEU A 192 1.10 14.51 -8.88
C LEU A 192 0.87 15.80 -8.09
N GLU A 193 0.15 16.79 -8.62
CA GLU A 193 -0.22 17.98 -7.84
C GLU A 193 -1.07 17.63 -6.62
N ARG A 194 -1.84 16.52 -6.71
CA ARG A 194 -2.68 16.04 -5.59
C ARG A 194 -1.87 15.72 -4.35
N ILE A 195 -0.68 15.14 -4.50
CA ILE A 195 0.19 14.80 -3.36
C ILE A 195 0.91 16.01 -2.78
N GLY A 196 0.87 17.16 -3.47
CA GLY A 196 1.46 18.44 -3.02
C GLY A 196 0.62 19.21 -2.01
N SER A 197 -0.53 18.69 -1.57
CA SER A 197 -1.43 19.37 -0.65
C SER A 197 -1.98 18.48 0.45
N THR A 198 -2.51 19.10 1.50
CA THR A 198 -3.17 18.40 2.64
C THR A 198 -4.39 17.59 2.22
N ALA A 199 -4.99 17.88 1.05
CA ALA A 199 -6.13 17.13 0.50
C ALA A 199 -5.81 15.64 0.28
N LEU A 200 -4.54 15.26 0.13
CA LEU A 200 -4.11 13.87 0.08
C LEU A 200 -4.53 13.08 1.33
N ILE A 201 -4.50 13.71 2.50
CA ILE A 201 -4.87 13.03 3.76
C ILE A 201 -6.36 12.64 3.74
N ASP A 202 -7.23 13.52 3.26
CA ASP A 202 -8.66 13.22 3.15
C ASP A 202 -8.92 12.13 2.11
N GLU A 203 -8.19 12.16 0.98
CA GLU A 203 -8.26 11.14 -0.06
C GLU A 203 -7.83 9.76 0.49
N LEU A 204 -6.71 9.69 1.22
CA LEU A 204 -6.23 8.46 1.85
C LEU A 204 -7.21 7.93 2.90
N LYS A 205 -7.74 8.82 3.75
CA LYS A 205 -8.74 8.45 4.77
C LYS A 205 -10.01 7.87 4.12
N ALA A 206 -10.53 8.53 3.09
CA ALA A 206 -11.72 8.07 2.37
C ALA A 206 -11.49 6.71 1.71
N GLY A 207 -10.37 6.56 0.99
CA GLY A 207 -10.02 5.31 0.31
C GLY A 207 -9.81 4.14 1.29
N PHE A 208 -9.06 4.35 2.36
CA PHE A 208 -8.82 3.30 3.35
C PHE A 208 -10.09 2.91 4.11
N ALA A 209 -10.95 3.88 4.46
CA ALA A 209 -12.26 3.61 5.05
C ALA A 209 -13.15 2.79 4.10
N ALA A 210 -13.15 3.11 2.81
CA ALA A 210 -13.90 2.36 1.81
C ALA A 210 -13.41 0.91 1.65
N ALA A 211 -12.09 0.68 1.73
CA ALA A 211 -11.48 -0.65 1.64
C ALA A 211 -11.53 -1.44 2.96
N PHE A 212 -11.92 -0.83 4.07
CA PHE A 212 -11.89 -1.48 5.38
C PHE A 212 -12.80 -2.71 5.50
N PRO A 213 -14.01 -2.80 4.90
CA PRO A 213 -14.78 -4.04 4.88
C PRO A 213 -14.02 -5.22 4.24
N LEU A 214 -13.20 -4.97 3.21
CA LEU A 214 -12.31 -5.98 2.63
C LEU A 214 -11.22 -6.38 3.61
N TYR A 215 -10.59 -5.40 4.29
CA TYR A 215 -9.59 -5.69 5.31
C TYR A 215 -10.12 -6.63 6.38
N LYS A 216 -11.35 -6.39 6.88
CA LYS A 216 -12.02 -7.28 7.86
C LYS A 216 -12.24 -8.70 7.35
N ILE A 217 -12.41 -8.87 6.04
CA ILE A 217 -12.50 -10.20 5.43
C ILE A 217 -11.10 -10.83 5.29
N PHE A 218 -10.07 -10.03 5.05
CA PHE A 218 -8.69 -10.48 4.82
C PHE A 218 -7.97 -10.93 6.10
N ILE A 219 -8.35 -10.41 7.26
CA ILE A 219 -7.77 -10.77 8.57
C ILE A 219 -8.39 -12.05 9.18
N VAL A 220 -8.76 -13.01 8.33
CA VAL A 220 -9.31 -14.32 8.75
C VAL A 220 -8.30 -15.11 9.57
#